data_d74974c59945a15df3c9f87beedf9056
#
_entry.id   d74974c59945a15df3c9f87beedf9056
#
_cell.length_a   1.000
_cell.length_b   1.000
_cell.length_c   1.000
_cell.angle_alpha   90.00
_cell.angle_beta   90.00
_cell.angle_gamma   90.00
#
_symmetry.space_group_name_H-M   'P 1'
#
loop_
_entity.id
_entity.type
_entity.pdbx_description
1 polymer ?
#
loop_
_entity_poly.entity_id
_entity_poly.type
_entity_poly.pdbx_seq_one_letter_code
_entity_poly.pdbx_strand_id
1 'polypeptide(L)'
;LNTVRQNGIVSVNSSPTVTMGMISNNNPDLKWETRATWNIGADLGLWNNRLVLTAEYYYSKTTDMLYAYEVPVPPFAYNTLLANIGSMSNRGFELGLSVQPISKKDMDLNINMNLSFQSDKLISLSGDYKGMSMSAANVTAIGSLDGAGQNGGDNNVVYQIVGQPLGVFYLPHCKGLVKNENGRYSYDIEDLDHNGKVDLS
;
A
#
# COMPACT_ATOMS: atom_id res chain seq x y z
N LEU A 1 22.29 2.17 0.43
CA LEU A 1 21.87 1.37 -0.74
C LEU A 1 23.10 1.07 -1.61
N ASN A 2 23.33 -0.21 -1.93
CA ASN A 2 24.40 -0.58 -2.86
C ASN A 2 23.98 -0.17 -4.29
N THR A 3 24.60 0.87 -4.80
CA THR A 3 24.36 1.36 -6.17
C THR A 3 25.38 0.81 -7.17
N VAL A 4 26.35 0.03 -6.70
CA VAL A 4 27.43 -0.55 -7.50
C VAL A 4 27.52 -2.06 -7.24
N ARG A 5 27.63 -2.84 -8.28
CA ARG A 5 27.78 -4.30 -8.24
C ARG A 5 28.87 -4.73 -9.23
N GLN A 6 29.44 -5.90 -8.97
CA GLN A 6 30.28 -6.56 -9.98
C GLN A 6 29.45 -6.77 -11.26
N ASN A 7 29.93 -6.21 -12.37
CA ASN A 7 29.20 -6.19 -13.64
C ASN A 7 29.79 -7.16 -14.69
N GLY A 8 30.90 -7.77 -14.39
CA GLY A 8 31.53 -8.74 -15.28
C GLY A 8 33.03 -8.91 -15.05
N ILE A 9 33.65 -9.69 -15.92
CA ILE A 9 35.11 -9.84 -15.98
C ILE A 9 35.53 -9.43 -17.37
N VAL A 10 36.46 -8.49 -17.45
CA VAL A 10 37.10 -8.09 -18.71
C VAL A 10 38.55 -8.49 -18.68
N SER A 11 39.12 -8.76 -19.86
CA SER A 11 40.55 -9.02 -19.97
C SER A 11 41.28 -7.67 -20.20
N VAL A 12 42.14 -7.34 -19.25
CA VAL A 12 43.04 -6.18 -19.36
C VAL A 12 44.46 -6.68 -19.38
N ASN A 13 45.20 -6.42 -20.45
CA ASN A 13 46.57 -6.94 -20.63
C ASN A 13 46.68 -8.45 -20.39
N SER A 14 45.72 -9.23 -20.94
CA SER A 14 45.63 -10.67 -20.80
C SER A 14 45.36 -11.19 -19.38
N SER A 15 45.04 -10.31 -18.45
CA SER A 15 44.63 -10.67 -17.08
C SER A 15 43.14 -10.47 -16.87
N PRO A 16 42.40 -11.41 -16.26
CA PRO A 16 41.00 -11.23 -15.93
C PRO A 16 40.86 -10.17 -14.84
N THR A 17 40.09 -9.12 -15.13
CA THR A 17 39.84 -8.00 -14.20
C THR A 17 38.36 -7.90 -13.95
N VAL A 18 37.96 -7.84 -12.69
CA VAL A 18 36.58 -7.65 -12.27
C VAL A 18 36.18 -6.18 -12.54
N THR A 19 35.10 -5.98 -13.26
CA THR A 19 34.51 -4.66 -13.46
C THR A 19 33.38 -4.41 -12.49
N MET A 20 33.30 -3.18 -12.00
CA MET A 20 32.22 -2.68 -11.15
C MET A 20 31.39 -1.69 -11.97
N GLY A 21 30.09 -1.88 -11.95
CA GLY A 21 29.14 -0.99 -12.64
C GLY A 21 28.05 -0.50 -11.70
N MET A 22 27.52 0.68 -12.00
CA MET A 22 26.30 1.15 -11.31
C MET A 22 25.14 0.23 -11.67
N ILE A 23 24.25 -0.01 -10.72
CA ILE A 23 23.03 -0.81 -10.89
C ILE A 23 21.76 0.00 -10.61
N SER A 24 21.89 1.18 -10.04
CA SER A 24 20.81 2.11 -9.74
C SER A 24 21.33 3.53 -9.60
N ASN A 25 20.45 4.50 -9.70
CA ASN A 25 20.80 5.88 -9.41
C ASN A 25 21.09 6.06 -7.92
N ASN A 26 22.12 6.83 -7.61
CA ASN A 26 22.46 7.20 -6.25
C ASN A 26 21.64 8.43 -5.83
N ASN A 27 21.02 8.35 -4.64
CA ASN A 27 20.41 9.47 -3.98
C ASN A 27 21.09 9.69 -2.61
N PRO A 28 21.99 10.67 -2.49
CA PRO A 28 22.68 10.96 -1.23
C PRO A 28 21.75 11.57 -0.17
N ASP A 29 20.60 12.11 -0.56
CA ASP A 29 19.63 12.76 0.33
C ASP A 29 18.58 11.78 0.90
N LEU A 30 18.78 10.49 0.74
CA LEU A 30 17.90 9.47 1.32
C LEU A 30 17.88 9.60 2.84
N LYS A 31 16.70 9.63 3.41
CA LYS A 31 16.45 9.71 4.85
C LYS A 31 15.43 8.68 5.29
N TRP A 32 15.25 8.54 6.58
CA TRP A 32 14.21 7.71 7.14
C TRP A 32 12.83 8.35 6.96
N GLU A 33 11.84 7.51 6.76
CA GLU A 33 10.44 7.93 6.82
C GLU A 33 10.12 8.45 8.22
N THR A 34 9.32 9.50 8.30
CA THR A 34 8.92 10.11 9.57
C THR A 34 7.44 9.85 9.81
N ARG A 35 7.12 9.24 10.95
CA ARG A 35 5.73 9.03 11.39
C ARG A 35 5.45 9.84 12.64
N ALA A 36 4.49 10.75 12.56
CA ALA A 36 3.91 11.45 13.69
C ALA A 36 2.56 10.83 14.04
N THR A 37 2.37 10.46 15.30
CA THR A 37 1.12 9.90 15.81
C THR A 37 0.68 10.67 17.03
N TRP A 38 -0.61 10.97 17.11
CA TRP A 38 -1.27 11.38 18.34
C TRP A 38 -2.45 10.47 18.61
N ASN A 39 -2.71 10.20 19.86
CA ASN A 39 -3.84 9.42 20.30
C ASN A 39 -4.50 10.08 21.52
N ILE A 40 -5.77 9.80 21.68
CA ILE A 40 -6.55 10.17 22.85
C ILE A 40 -7.34 8.96 23.28
N GLY A 41 -7.26 8.61 24.54
CA GLY A 41 -7.95 7.46 25.11
C GLY A 41 -8.63 7.79 26.42
N ALA A 42 -9.62 6.98 26.76
CA ALA A 42 -10.30 7.01 28.04
C ALA A 42 -10.57 5.59 28.53
N ASP A 43 -10.28 5.38 29.81
CA ASP A 43 -10.56 4.14 30.52
C ASP A 43 -11.61 4.39 31.61
N LEU A 44 -12.66 3.60 31.60
CA LEU A 44 -13.73 3.68 32.59
C LEU A 44 -13.87 2.34 33.31
N GLY A 45 -13.60 2.32 34.61
CA GLY A 45 -13.82 1.18 35.48
C GLY A 45 -15.04 1.40 36.37
N LEU A 46 -15.97 0.48 36.34
CA LEU A 46 -17.19 0.49 37.16
C LEU A 46 -17.27 -0.78 38.01
N TRP A 47 -17.97 -0.66 39.15
CA TRP A 47 -18.22 -1.77 40.09
C TRP A 47 -16.95 -2.51 40.51
N ASN A 48 -15.96 -1.77 41.03
CA ASN A 48 -14.64 -2.31 41.41
C ASN A 48 -13.95 -3.04 40.23
N ASN A 49 -14.00 -2.44 39.05
CA ASN A 49 -13.43 -2.97 37.79
C ASN A 49 -14.08 -4.28 37.32
N ARG A 50 -15.31 -4.58 37.74
CA ARG A 50 -16.07 -5.67 37.14
C ARG A 50 -16.58 -5.35 35.74
N LEU A 51 -16.66 -4.09 35.40
CA LEU A 51 -16.84 -3.59 34.05
C LEU A 51 -15.71 -2.60 33.76
N VAL A 52 -14.91 -2.87 32.74
CA VAL A 52 -13.88 -1.96 32.23
C VAL A 52 -14.19 -1.71 30.78
N LEU A 53 -14.31 -0.43 30.45
CA LEU A 53 -14.47 0.05 29.08
C LEU A 53 -13.25 0.90 28.77
N THR A 54 -12.58 0.59 27.64
CA THR A 54 -11.51 1.39 27.07
C THR A 54 -11.95 1.91 25.72
N ALA A 55 -11.66 3.16 25.42
CA ALA A 55 -11.94 3.77 24.14
C ALA A 55 -10.73 4.58 23.72
N GLU A 56 -10.21 4.36 22.53
CA GLU A 56 -9.06 5.05 22.02
C GLU A 56 -9.30 5.50 20.57
N TYR A 57 -8.90 6.74 20.26
CA TYR A 57 -8.85 7.24 18.91
C TYR A 57 -7.43 7.69 18.61
N TYR A 58 -6.90 7.27 17.46
CA TYR A 58 -5.59 7.67 16.99
C TYR A 58 -5.62 8.22 15.57
N TYR A 59 -4.68 9.11 15.30
CA TYR A 59 -4.35 9.60 13.98
C TYR A 59 -2.84 9.63 13.81
N SER A 60 -2.34 9.06 12.72
CA SER A 60 -0.94 9.11 12.35
C SER A 60 -0.76 9.60 10.92
N LYS A 61 0.29 10.36 10.70
CA LYS A 61 0.73 10.79 9.37
C LYS A 61 2.18 10.37 9.17
N THR A 62 2.41 9.64 8.09
CA THR A 62 3.75 9.29 7.62
C THR A 62 4.11 10.21 6.47
N THR A 63 5.28 10.82 6.55
CA THR A 63 5.85 11.68 5.50
C THR A 63 7.21 11.14 5.11
N ASP A 64 7.74 11.66 4.02
CA ASP A 64 9.03 11.23 3.49
C ASP A 64 9.07 9.73 3.15
N MET A 65 7.93 9.18 2.72
CA MET A 65 7.85 7.78 2.30
C MET A 65 8.78 7.54 1.12
N LEU A 66 9.53 6.45 1.20
CA LEU A 66 10.47 6.05 0.16
C LEU A 66 9.70 5.39 -1.00
N TYR A 67 9.88 5.93 -2.19
CA TYR A 67 9.27 5.40 -3.40
C TYR A 67 10.23 5.47 -4.58
N ALA A 68 10.05 4.61 -5.58
CA ALA A 68 10.81 4.61 -6.82
C ALA A 68 10.10 5.49 -7.85
N TYR A 69 10.73 6.61 -8.20
CA TYR A 69 10.21 7.56 -9.17
C TYR A 69 10.87 7.38 -10.51
N GLU A 70 10.11 7.53 -11.59
CA GLU A 70 10.67 7.61 -12.94
C GLU A 70 11.41 8.92 -13.14
N VAL A 71 12.60 8.84 -13.71
CA VAL A 71 13.47 9.99 -13.99
C VAL A 71 14.02 9.92 -15.41
N PRO A 72 14.30 11.06 -16.05
CA PRO A 72 14.83 11.08 -17.41
C PRO A 72 16.26 10.53 -17.49
N VAL A 73 16.53 9.84 -18.57
CA VAL A 73 17.87 9.36 -18.93
C VAL A 73 18.25 9.99 -20.26
N PRO A 74 19.29 10.88 -20.33
CA PRO A 74 20.06 11.51 -19.25
C PRO A 74 19.26 12.59 -18.50
N PRO A 75 19.70 13.15 -17.36
CA PRO A 75 21.05 13.04 -16.79
C PRO A 75 21.26 11.85 -15.87
N PHE A 76 20.20 11.14 -15.50
CA PHE A 76 20.33 9.96 -14.66
C PHE A 76 20.86 8.76 -15.44
N ALA A 77 21.56 7.84 -14.78
CA ALA A 77 22.09 6.63 -15.39
C ALA A 77 21.01 5.56 -15.64
N TYR A 78 19.95 5.59 -14.83
CA TYR A 78 18.79 4.68 -14.89
C TYR A 78 17.50 5.49 -14.84
N ASN A 79 16.43 4.91 -15.34
CA ASN A 79 15.12 5.55 -15.43
C ASN A 79 14.36 5.61 -14.08
N THR A 80 14.92 5.09 -12.98
CA THR A 80 14.31 5.13 -11.67
C THR A 80 15.25 5.72 -10.63
N LEU A 81 14.68 6.52 -9.72
CA LEU A 81 15.37 7.09 -8.56
C LEU A 81 14.54 6.85 -7.31
N LEU A 82 15.16 6.30 -6.26
CA LEU A 82 14.53 6.25 -4.94
C LEU A 82 14.59 7.63 -4.28
N ALA A 83 13.43 8.15 -3.85
CA ALA A 83 13.33 9.43 -3.17
C ALA A 83 12.26 9.41 -2.06
N ASN A 84 12.45 10.26 -1.06
CA ASN A 84 11.56 10.39 0.09
C ASN A 84 10.56 11.52 -0.15
N ILE A 85 9.49 11.24 -0.90
CA ILE A 85 8.52 12.27 -1.30
C ILE A 85 7.09 11.88 -0.89
N GLY A 86 6.77 10.60 -0.79
CA GLY A 86 5.43 10.11 -0.51
C GLY A 86 4.90 10.48 0.87
N SER A 87 3.60 10.44 1.02
CA SER A 87 2.93 10.61 2.31
C SER A 87 1.64 9.82 2.42
N MET A 88 1.35 9.32 3.62
CA MET A 88 0.11 8.61 3.95
C MET A 88 -0.41 8.99 5.33
N SER A 89 -1.67 8.73 5.57
CA SER A 89 -2.29 8.82 6.89
C SER A 89 -2.95 7.51 7.30
N ASN A 90 -3.03 7.29 8.59
CA ASN A 90 -3.78 6.20 9.19
C ASN A 90 -4.52 6.75 10.41
N ARG A 91 -5.78 6.36 10.59
CA ARG A 91 -6.61 6.72 11.73
C ARG A 91 -7.43 5.53 12.16
N GLY A 92 -7.72 5.45 13.43
CA GLY A 92 -8.55 4.39 13.94
C GLY A 92 -9.24 4.74 15.24
N PHE A 93 -10.26 3.94 15.52
CA PHE A 93 -11.01 3.97 16.76
C PHE A 93 -11.05 2.55 17.32
N GLU A 94 -10.65 2.39 18.58
CA GLU A 94 -10.58 1.11 19.25
C GLU A 94 -11.44 1.13 20.51
N LEU A 95 -12.20 0.07 20.71
CA LEU A 95 -13.03 -0.15 21.88
C LEU A 95 -12.66 -1.48 22.51
N GLY A 96 -12.37 -1.45 23.81
CA GLY A 96 -12.19 -2.63 24.64
C GLY A 96 -13.29 -2.70 25.69
N LEU A 97 -13.86 -3.87 25.87
CA LEU A 97 -14.83 -4.16 26.92
C LEU A 97 -14.37 -5.40 27.68
N SER A 98 -14.23 -5.27 28.99
CA SER A 98 -13.98 -6.38 29.89
C SER A 98 -15.07 -6.41 30.96
N VAL A 99 -15.77 -7.51 31.08
CA VAL A 99 -16.88 -7.68 32.04
C VAL A 99 -16.68 -8.96 32.84
N GLN A 100 -16.76 -8.83 34.16
CA GLN A 100 -16.77 -9.96 35.10
C GLN A 100 -18.16 -10.07 35.76
N PRO A 101 -19.16 -10.65 35.09
CA PRO A 101 -20.52 -10.71 35.59
C PRO A 101 -20.67 -11.64 36.81
N ILE A 102 -19.81 -12.66 36.88
CA ILE A 102 -19.82 -13.61 37.97
C ILE A 102 -18.44 -13.73 38.57
N SER A 103 -18.33 -13.49 39.86
CA SER A 103 -17.11 -13.75 40.64
C SER A 103 -17.52 -14.30 41.98
N LYS A 104 -17.49 -15.64 42.10
CA LYS A 104 -17.82 -16.41 43.30
C LYS A 104 -16.69 -17.41 43.55
N LYS A 105 -16.67 -17.98 44.78
CA LYS A 105 -15.64 -18.93 45.23
C LYS A 105 -15.44 -20.10 44.24
N ASP A 106 -16.54 -20.62 43.69
CA ASP A 106 -16.52 -21.83 42.84
C ASP A 106 -16.86 -21.53 41.38
N MET A 107 -17.03 -20.25 41.00
CA MET A 107 -17.38 -19.86 39.64
C MET A 107 -16.92 -18.42 39.34
N ASP A 108 -16.16 -18.28 38.26
CA ASP A 108 -15.72 -16.99 37.74
C ASP A 108 -15.99 -16.93 36.25
N LEU A 109 -16.58 -15.82 35.75
CA LEU A 109 -16.87 -15.61 34.36
C LEU A 109 -16.32 -14.27 33.95
N ASN A 110 -15.39 -14.29 32.97
CA ASN A 110 -14.82 -13.09 32.35
C ASN A 110 -15.17 -13.07 30.86
N ILE A 111 -15.68 -11.95 30.39
CA ILE A 111 -16.00 -11.70 28.98
C ILE A 111 -15.19 -10.53 28.54
N ASN A 112 -14.37 -10.73 27.48
CA ASN A 112 -13.58 -9.69 26.87
C ASN A 112 -13.98 -9.55 25.40
N MET A 113 -14.16 -8.31 24.95
CA MET A 113 -14.50 -7.98 23.58
C MET A 113 -13.64 -6.78 23.14
N ASN A 114 -13.08 -6.87 21.96
CA ASN A 114 -12.35 -5.77 21.32
C ASN A 114 -12.95 -5.51 19.96
N LEU A 115 -13.14 -4.23 19.64
CA LEU A 115 -13.58 -3.74 18.34
C LEU A 115 -12.57 -2.71 17.87
N SER A 116 -12.11 -2.84 16.62
CA SER A 116 -11.19 -1.89 16.00
C SER A 116 -11.72 -1.48 14.63
N PHE A 117 -11.76 -0.19 14.39
CA PHE A 117 -12.10 0.41 13.10
C PHE A 117 -10.92 1.26 12.66
N GLN A 118 -10.33 0.89 11.53
CA GLN A 118 -9.17 1.61 11.00
C GLN A 118 -9.41 2.03 9.55
N SER A 119 -8.78 3.13 9.17
CA SER A 119 -8.78 3.64 7.80
C SER A 119 -7.44 4.27 7.52
N ASP A 120 -6.78 3.76 6.51
CA ASP A 120 -5.56 4.34 5.94
C ASP A 120 -5.88 5.06 4.63
N LYS A 121 -5.02 5.98 4.26
CA LYS A 121 -5.13 6.75 3.02
C LYS A 121 -3.76 7.14 2.51
N LEU A 122 -3.48 6.78 1.27
CA LEU A 122 -2.34 7.32 0.54
C LEU A 122 -2.64 8.77 0.14
N ILE A 123 -1.89 9.73 0.70
CA ILE A 123 -2.15 11.16 0.50
C ILE A 123 -1.53 11.63 -0.81
N SER A 124 -0.25 11.31 -1.03
CA SER A 124 0.50 11.79 -2.19
C SER A 124 1.68 10.88 -2.49
N LEU A 125 1.97 10.73 -3.78
CA LEU A 125 3.22 10.20 -4.31
C LEU A 125 3.91 11.23 -5.22
N SER A 126 3.68 12.51 -5.00
CA SER A 126 4.26 13.60 -5.77
C SER A 126 4.89 14.65 -4.86
N GLY A 127 5.89 15.34 -5.36
CA GLY A 127 6.60 16.40 -4.66
C GLY A 127 7.82 16.90 -5.44
N ASP A 128 8.68 17.64 -4.78
CA ASP A 128 9.90 18.20 -5.36
C ASP A 128 11.15 17.46 -4.86
N TYR A 129 12.06 17.20 -5.79
CA TYR A 129 13.40 16.72 -5.50
C TYR A 129 14.41 17.60 -6.23
N LYS A 130 15.12 18.45 -5.48
CA LYS A 130 16.15 19.37 -6.02
C LYS A 130 15.66 20.25 -7.17
N GLY A 131 14.43 20.78 -7.06
CA GLY A 131 13.85 21.62 -8.09
C GLY A 131 13.25 20.85 -9.27
N MET A 132 13.26 19.51 -9.21
CA MET A 132 12.60 18.65 -10.19
C MET A 132 11.28 18.16 -9.59
N SER A 133 10.17 18.44 -10.24
CA SER A 133 8.88 17.88 -9.88
C SER A 133 8.86 16.39 -10.20
N MET A 134 8.65 15.58 -9.19
CA MET A 134 8.56 14.13 -9.30
C MET A 134 7.14 13.68 -8.95
N SER A 135 6.61 12.78 -9.74
CA SER A 135 5.29 12.20 -9.51
C SER A 135 5.31 10.73 -9.93
N ALA A 136 4.85 9.86 -9.05
CA ALA A 136 4.46 8.52 -9.47
C ALA A 136 3.05 8.54 -10.07
N ALA A 137 2.71 7.52 -10.84
CA ALA A 137 1.37 7.35 -11.35
C ALA A 137 0.34 7.33 -10.20
N ASN A 138 -0.79 8.00 -10.38
CA ASN A 138 -1.85 8.02 -9.38
C ASN A 138 -2.48 6.63 -9.16
N VAL A 139 -2.35 5.75 -10.14
CA VAL A 139 -2.80 4.36 -10.11
C VAL A 139 -1.65 3.48 -10.55
N THR A 140 -1.20 2.59 -9.70
CA THR A 140 -0.08 1.69 -9.96
C THR A 140 -0.44 0.28 -9.53
N ALA A 141 -0.29 -0.69 -10.42
CA ALA A 141 -0.45 -2.10 -10.07
C ALA A 141 0.70 -2.53 -9.13
N ILE A 142 0.35 -3.14 -7.99
CA ILE A 142 1.30 -3.60 -6.98
C ILE A 142 1.19 -5.10 -6.68
N GLY A 143 0.16 -5.75 -7.19
CA GLY A 143 -0.02 -7.18 -7.01
C GLY A 143 -0.84 -7.80 -8.14
N SER A 144 -0.45 -9.01 -8.51
CA SER A 144 -1.10 -9.81 -9.54
C SER A 144 -1.59 -11.13 -8.95
N LEU A 145 -2.57 -11.74 -9.59
CA LEU A 145 -3.08 -13.06 -9.24
C LEU A 145 -2.69 -14.06 -10.33
N ASP A 146 -1.96 -15.10 -9.94
CA ASP A 146 -1.60 -16.18 -10.86
C ASP A 146 -2.85 -16.87 -11.40
N GLY A 147 -2.91 -17.02 -12.73
CA GLY A 147 -4.07 -17.60 -13.42
C GLY A 147 -5.19 -16.62 -13.74
N ALA A 148 -5.14 -15.38 -13.26
CA ALA A 148 -6.00 -14.32 -13.79
C ALA A 148 -5.53 -13.92 -15.20
N GLY A 149 -6.47 -13.50 -16.04
CA GLY A 149 -6.13 -13.05 -17.40
C GLY A 149 -5.78 -14.15 -18.39
N GLN A 150 -6.27 -15.38 -18.21
CA GLN A 150 -5.98 -16.54 -19.09
C GLN A 150 -6.20 -16.30 -20.58
N ASN A 151 -6.99 -15.30 -20.93
CA ASN A 151 -7.29 -14.94 -22.34
C ASN A 151 -6.53 -13.69 -22.80
N GLY A 152 -5.35 -13.41 -22.23
CA GLY A 152 -4.52 -12.26 -22.61
C GLY A 152 -4.91 -10.95 -21.91
N GLY A 153 -5.75 -11.02 -20.88
CA GLY A 153 -6.07 -9.89 -20.01
C GLY A 153 -4.96 -9.61 -18.99
N ASP A 154 -5.00 -8.45 -18.40
CA ASP A 154 -4.13 -8.08 -17.28
C ASP A 154 -4.45 -8.95 -16.05
N ASN A 155 -3.44 -9.52 -15.43
CA ASN A 155 -3.58 -10.30 -14.20
C ASN A 155 -3.35 -9.47 -12.93
N ASN A 156 -3.17 -8.17 -13.06
CA ASN A 156 -3.08 -7.26 -11.93
C ASN A 156 -4.45 -7.12 -11.25
N VAL A 157 -4.47 -7.27 -9.94
CA VAL A 157 -5.72 -7.24 -9.14
C VAL A 157 -5.62 -6.31 -7.95
N VAL A 158 -4.41 -5.97 -7.51
CA VAL A 158 -4.17 -5.08 -6.39
C VAL A 158 -3.47 -3.83 -6.89
N TYR A 159 -4.03 -2.69 -6.55
CA TYR A 159 -3.54 -1.40 -6.99
C TYR A 159 -3.27 -0.48 -5.82
N GLN A 160 -2.29 0.37 -6.00
CA GLN A 160 -2.00 1.52 -5.16
C GLN A 160 -2.58 2.76 -5.85
N ILE A 161 -3.56 3.39 -5.21
CA ILE A 161 -4.30 4.52 -5.77
C ILE A 161 -4.19 5.70 -4.80
N VAL A 162 -3.72 6.85 -5.31
CA VAL A 162 -3.67 8.07 -4.50
C VAL A 162 -5.09 8.49 -4.10
N GLY A 163 -5.26 8.75 -2.80
CA GLY A 163 -6.56 9.08 -2.24
C GLY A 163 -7.34 7.88 -1.68
N GLN A 164 -6.89 6.66 -1.91
CA GLN A 164 -7.47 5.42 -1.43
C GLN A 164 -6.61 4.74 -0.34
N PRO A 165 -7.10 3.70 0.35
CA PRO A 165 -6.29 2.83 1.17
C PRO A 165 -5.13 2.19 0.40
N LEU A 166 -4.10 1.75 1.12
CA LEU A 166 -3.01 0.99 0.51
C LEU A 166 -3.51 -0.40 0.08
N GLY A 167 -3.22 -0.76 -1.16
CA GLY A 167 -3.50 -2.10 -1.65
C GLY A 167 -4.99 -2.38 -1.84
N VAL A 168 -5.68 -1.56 -2.62
CA VAL A 168 -7.09 -1.78 -2.97
C VAL A 168 -7.22 -2.80 -4.09
N PHE A 169 -8.25 -3.64 -4.02
CA PHE A 169 -8.68 -4.42 -5.17
C PHE A 169 -9.36 -3.48 -6.18
N TYR A 170 -8.87 -3.48 -7.40
CA TYR A 170 -9.42 -2.69 -8.48
C TYR A 170 -9.65 -3.62 -9.68
N LEU A 171 -10.89 -4.04 -9.85
CA LEU A 171 -11.30 -5.11 -10.76
C LEU A 171 -12.59 -4.72 -11.48
N PRO A 172 -12.79 -5.18 -12.71
CA PRO A 172 -14.06 -5.01 -13.38
C PRO A 172 -15.21 -5.65 -12.58
N HIS A 173 -16.29 -4.92 -12.41
CA HIS A 173 -17.48 -5.41 -11.73
C HIS A 173 -18.32 -6.26 -12.69
N CYS A 174 -18.50 -7.56 -12.36
CA CYS A 174 -19.31 -8.47 -13.16
C CYS A 174 -20.76 -8.49 -12.65
N LYS A 175 -21.70 -8.09 -13.50
CA LYS A 175 -23.15 -8.14 -13.20
C LYS A 175 -23.75 -9.54 -13.31
N GLY A 176 -23.08 -10.44 -14.05
CA GLY A 176 -23.56 -11.79 -14.26
C GLY A 176 -23.07 -12.40 -15.57
N LEU A 177 -23.84 -13.36 -16.08
CA LEU A 177 -23.59 -14.03 -17.36
C LEU A 177 -24.66 -13.63 -18.36
N VAL A 178 -24.24 -13.23 -19.55
CA VAL A 178 -25.10 -12.93 -20.69
C VAL A 178 -24.89 -13.98 -21.77
N LYS A 179 -25.97 -14.45 -22.33
CA LYS A 179 -25.94 -15.38 -23.46
C LYS A 179 -25.90 -14.57 -24.76
N ASN A 180 -24.83 -14.73 -25.55
CA ASN A 180 -24.69 -14.06 -26.83
C ASN A 180 -25.56 -14.74 -27.92
N GLU A 181 -25.68 -14.12 -29.11
CA GLU A 181 -26.47 -14.60 -30.24
C GLU A 181 -26.05 -16.01 -30.72
N ASN A 182 -24.82 -16.41 -30.49
CA ASN A 182 -24.27 -17.72 -30.82
C ASN A 182 -24.54 -18.78 -29.74
N GLY A 183 -25.33 -18.44 -28.71
CA GLY A 183 -25.67 -19.34 -27.61
C GLY A 183 -24.59 -19.57 -26.58
N ARG A 184 -23.45 -18.86 -26.67
CA ARG A 184 -22.36 -18.91 -25.69
C ARG A 184 -22.59 -17.89 -24.58
N TYR A 185 -22.14 -18.23 -23.36
CA TYR A 185 -22.17 -17.33 -22.23
C TYR A 185 -20.89 -16.50 -22.20
N SER A 186 -21.03 -15.21 -21.91
CA SER A 186 -19.96 -14.26 -21.59
C SER A 186 -20.27 -13.53 -20.30
N TYR A 187 -19.24 -12.97 -19.66
CA TYR A 187 -19.44 -12.11 -18.49
C TYR A 187 -20.05 -10.78 -18.93
N ASP A 188 -21.08 -10.34 -18.21
CA ASP A 188 -21.63 -8.99 -18.29
C ASP A 188 -20.84 -8.11 -17.35
N ILE A 189 -19.89 -7.37 -17.88
CA ILE A 189 -19.01 -6.51 -17.11
C ILE A 189 -19.53 -5.08 -17.19
N GLU A 190 -19.58 -4.41 -16.04
CA GLU A 190 -20.09 -3.05 -15.93
C GLU A 190 -19.12 -2.05 -16.58
N ASP A 191 -19.65 -1.26 -17.48
CA ASP A 191 -19.01 -0.07 -18.04
C ASP A 191 -19.36 1.12 -17.14
N LEU A 192 -18.42 1.46 -16.23
CA LEU A 192 -18.67 2.44 -15.18
C LEU A 192 -18.67 3.90 -15.67
N ASP A 193 -17.95 4.18 -16.74
CA ASP A 193 -17.87 5.52 -17.33
C ASP A 193 -18.76 5.70 -18.57
N HIS A 194 -19.46 4.63 -18.96
CA HIS A 194 -20.40 4.57 -20.09
C HIS A 194 -19.78 4.96 -21.44
N ASN A 195 -18.50 4.65 -21.65
CA ASN A 195 -17.81 4.92 -22.91
C ASN A 195 -17.95 3.80 -23.96
N GLY A 196 -18.62 2.72 -23.60
CA GLY A 196 -18.83 1.53 -24.45
C GLY A 196 -17.65 0.56 -24.45
N LYS A 197 -16.69 0.77 -23.57
CA LYS A 197 -15.55 -0.13 -23.35
C LYS A 197 -15.48 -0.51 -21.89
N VAL A 198 -15.08 -1.75 -21.63
CA VAL A 198 -14.80 -2.21 -20.29
C VAL A 198 -13.32 -2.03 -20.05
N ASP A 199 -12.95 -0.96 -19.39
CA ASP A 199 -11.60 -0.69 -18.95
C ASP A 199 -11.55 -0.45 -17.42
N LEU A 200 -10.35 -0.40 -16.89
CA LEU A 200 -10.07 -0.07 -15.50
C LEU A 200 -9.92 1.46 -15.38
N SER A 201 -10.99 2.21 -15.69
CA SER A 201 -10.96 3.68 -15.65
C SER A 201 -11.09 4.26 -14.23
#